data_6501e343016fd43cd86e23ae1d0e46b8
#
_entry.id   6501e343016fd43cd86e23ae1d0e46b8
#
_cell.length_a   1.000
_cell.length_b   1.000
_cell.length_c   1.000
_cell.angle_alpha   90.00
_cell.angle_beta   90.00
_cell.angle_gamma   90.00
#
_symmetry.space_group_name_H-M   'P 1'
#
loop_
_entity.id
_entity.type
_entity.pdbx_description
1 polymer ?
#
loop_
_entity_poly.entity_id
_entity_poly.type
_entity_poly.pdbx_seq_one_letter_code
_entity_poly.pdbx_strand_id
1 'polypeptide(L)'
;LVIDVLPLKSDSQIIDDFNSLISSDKTPPEPFEIYLGQEGSVFDGRKFLSFSTTDKQSGIAYYEVIEGDLPPVRSNDTYILQEQNKIVKVTVVAYDTSGNTRKAEYRGTTSSILYPIIGFIVIVIFIILLFLIFKRRKK
;
A
#
# COMPACT_ATOMS: atom_id res chain seq x y z
N LEU A 1 -31.89 -21.33 -45.76
CA LEU A 1 -31.30 -20.92 -44.45
C LEU A 1 -31.33 -19.43 -44.39
N VAL A 2 -32.28 -18.84 -43.63
CA VAL A 2 -32.31 -17.38 -43.37
C VAL A 2 -31.37 -17.15 -42.20
N ILE A 3 -30.22 -16.50 -42.46
CA ILE A 3 -29.34 -16.03 -41.41
C ILE A 3 -29.96 -14.72 -40.90
N ASP A 4 -30.56 -14.77 -39.73
CA ASP A 4 -31.08 -13.59 -39.04
C ASP A 4 -29.88 -12.80 -38.53
N VAL A 5 -29.43 -11.79 -39.28
CA VAL A 5 -28.34 -10.92 -38.90
C VAL A 5 -28.93 -9.89 -37.94
N LEU A 6 -28.64 -10.01 -36.66
CA LEU A 6 -28.99 -8.99 -35.67
C LEU A 6 -28.48 -7.60 -36.15
N PRO A 7 -29.30 -6.54 -36.08
CA PRO A 7 -28.89 -5.23 -36.50
C PRO A 7 -27.71 -4.78 -35.63
N LEU A 8 -26.66 -4.25 -36.25
CA LEU A 8 -25.54 -3.64 -35.55
C LEU A 8 -26.06 -2.45 -34.73
N LYS A 9 -25.69 -2.41 -33.45
CA LYS A 9 -25.98 -1.24 -32.61
C LYS A 9 -25.28 -0.01 -33.16
N SER A 10 -25.94 1.14 -33.09
CA SER A 10 -25.30 2.42 -33.41
C SER A 10 -24.26 2.78 -32.33
N ASP A 11 -23.29 3.63 -32.66
CA ASP A 11 -22.28 4.10 -31.73
C ASP A 11 -22.89 4.74 -30.48
N SER A 12 -23.98 5.50 -30.63
CA SER A 12 -24.71 6.07 -29.50
C SER A 12 -25.30 5.02 -28.59
N GLN A 13 -25.88 3.93 -29.13
CA GLN A 13 -26.43 2.84 -28.32
C GLN A 13 -25.32 2.09 -27.56
N ILE A 14 -24.16 1.91 -28.19
CA ILE A 14 -23.01 1.28 -27.53
C ILE A 14 -22.52 2.14 -26.36
N ILE A 15 -22.42 3.47 -26.55
CA ILE A 15 -22.02 4.41 -25.51
C ILE A 15 -23.03 4.42 -24.36
N ASP A 16 -24.32 4.45 -24.65
CA ASP A 16 -25.39 4.47 -23.64
C ASP A 16 -25.38 3.16 -22.81
N ASP A 17 -25.24 2.02 -23.47
CA ASP A 17 -25.11 0.72 -22.80
C ASP A 17 -23.88 0.68 -21.88
N PHE A 18 -22.74 1.16 -22.37
CA PHE A 18 -21.50 1.23 -21.59
C PHE A 18 -21.65 2.16 -20.36
N ASN A 19 -22.19 3.34 -20.54
CA ASN A 19 -22.47 4.29 -19.45
C ASN A 19 -23.45 3.70 -18.43
N SER A 20 -24.45 2.96 -18.88
CA SER A 20 -25.39 2.26 -18.02
C SER A 20 -24.71 1.17 -17.19
N LEU A 21 -23.81 0.40 -17.78
CA LEU A 21 -23.04 -0.60 -17.06
C LEU A 21 -22.15 0.01 -15.99
N ILE A 22 -21.43 1.09 -16.31
CA ILE A 22 -20.61 1.82 -15.34
C ILE A 22 -21.49 2.36 -14.22
N SER A 23 -22.57 3.08 -14.54
CA SER A 23 -23.44 3.72 -13.53
C SER A 23 -24.18 2.71 -12.63
N SER A 24 -24.32 1.45 -13.05
CA SER A 24 -24.96 0.39 -12.27
C SER A 24 -24.00 -0.36 -11.36
N ASP A 25 -22.68 -0.17 -11.53
CA ASP A 25 -21.68 -0.84 -10.73
C ASP A 25 -21.67 -0.35 -9.29
N LYS A 26 -21.76 -1.28 -8.35
CA LYS A 26 -21.68 -1.04 -6.91
C LYS A 26 -20.59 -1.89 -6.24
N THR A 27 -19.79 -2.56 -7.06
CA THR A 27 -18.74 -3.46 -6.60
C THR A 27 -17.46 -2.64 -6.42
N PRO A 28 -16.86 -2.62 -5.23
CA PRO A 28 -15.57 -1.95 -5.06
C PRO A 28 -14.45 -2.67 -5.80
N PRO A 29 -13.36 -1.98 -6.14
CA PRO A 29 -12.14 -2.59 -6.66
C PRO A 29 -11.69 -3.82 -5.86
N GLU A 30 -11.03 -4.76 -6.52
CA GLU A 30 -10.50 -5.97 -5.88
C GLU A 30 -9.49 -5.60 -4.78
N PRO A 31 -9.33 -6.45 -3.73
CA PRO A 31 -8.30 -6.26 -2.72
C PRO A 31 -6.90 -6.21 -3.34
N PHE A 32 -6.01 -5.38 -2.79
CA PHE A 32 -4.65 -5.23 -3.29
C PHE A 32 -3.65 -4.98 -2.16
N GLU A 33 -2.37 -5.15 -2.48
CA GLU A 33 -1.26 -4.92 -1.58
C GLU A 33 -0.41 -3.72 -2.03
N ILE A 34 0.33 -3.15 -1.08
CA ILE A 34 1.23 -2.03 -1.30
C ILE A 34 2.66 -2.52 -1.06
N TYR A 35 3.53 -2.33 -2.03
CA TYR A 35 4.93 -2.74 -1.97
C TYR A 35 5.84 -1.53 -1.85
N LEU A 36 6.80 -1.59 -0.92
CA LEU A 36 7.86 -0.60 -0.79
C LEU A 36 9.03 -0.98 -1.70
N GLY A 37 9.44 -0.06 -2.55
CA GLY A 37 10.63 -0.14 -3.37
C GLY A 37 11.66 0.92 -3.00
N GLN A 38 12.93 0.61 -3.20
CA GLN A 38 14.05 1.55 -3.17
C GLN A 38 15.18 0.98 -4.03
N GLU A 39 15.53 1.65 -5.09
CA GLU A 39 16.61 1.24 -6.00
C GLU A 39 17.33 2.46 -6.54
N GLY A 40 18.67 2.41 -6.60
CA GLY A 40 19.50 3.56 -6.97
C GLY A 40 19.25 4.12 -8.36
N SER A 41 18.83 3.28 -9.31
CA SER A 41 18.50 3.64 -10.69
C SER A 41 17.07 4.15 -10.88
N VAL A 42 16.23 4.03 -9.87
CA VAL A 42 14.81 4.40 -9.92
C VAL A 42 14.55 5.53 -8.92
N PHE A 43 13.95 6.62 -9.39
CA PHE A 43 13.61 7.80 -8.59
C PHE A 43 14.78 8.36 -7.77
N ASP A 44 16.00 8.32 -8.32
CA ASP A 44 17.24 8.77 -7.66
C ASP A 44 17.51 8.08 -6.32
N GLY A 45 17.15 6.81 -6.21
CA GLY A 45 17.31 6.00 -4.99
C GLY A 45 16.32 6.34 -3.88
N ARG A 46 15.30 7.15 -4.16
CA ARG A 46 14.25 7.45 -3.17
C ARG A 46 13.32 6.26 -2.97
N LYS A 47 12.82 6.14 -1.76
CA LYS A 47 11.78 5.17 -1.42
C LYS A 47 10.47 5.54 -2.11
N PHE A 48 9.84 4.53 -2.67
CA PHE A 48 8.54 4.67 -3.34
C PHE A 48 7.63 3.50 -2.99
N LEU A 49 6.34 3.69 -3.15
CA LEU A 49 5.33 2.65 -3.07
C LEU A 49 4.84 2.31 -4.47
N SER A 50 4.62 1.03 -4.71
CA SER A 50 3.95 0.51 -5.90
C SER A 50 2.70 -0.25 -5.47
N PHE A 51 1.61 -0.06 -6.17
CA PHE A 51 0.32 -0.69 -5.89
C PHE A 51 -0.50 -0.77 -7.17
N SER A 52 -1.31 -1.81 -7.27
CA SER A 52 -2.22 -1.98 -8.41
C SER A 52 -3.40 -2.84 -8.00
N THR A 53 -4.56 -2.54 -8.55
CA THR A 53 -5.74 -3.39 -8.45
C THR A 53 -6.54 -3.30 -9.74
N THR A 54 -7.57 -4.13 -9.83
CA THR A 54 -8.50 -4.16 -10.95
C THR A 54 -9.93 -4.01 -10.45
N ASP A 55 -10.78 -3.52 -11.31
CA ASP A 55 -12.23 -3.62 -11.18
C ASP A 55 -12.78 -4.22 -12.46
N LYS A 56 -13.66 -5.24 -12.33
CA LYS A 56 -14.14 -6.02 -13.47
C LYS A 56 -15.29 -5.37 -14.22
N GLN A 57 -15.99 -4.42 -13.59
CA GLN A 57 -17.18 -3.82 -14.15
C GLN A 57 -16.90 -2.42 -14.70
N SER A 58 -16.42 -1.52 -13.87
CA SER A 58 -16.21 -0.13 -14.26
C SER A 58 -14.75 0.26 -14.47
N GLY A 59 -13.81 -0.58 -14.03
CA GLY A 59 -12.37 -0.32 -14.11
C GLY A 59 -11.90 0.72 -13.10
N ILE A 60 -10.57 0.85 -12.94
CA ILE A 60 -9.94 1.79 -12.00
C ILE A 60 -9.86 3.18 -12.62
N ALA A 61 -10.35 4.19 -11.91
CA ALA A 61 -10.27 5.58 -12.31
C ALA A 61 -8.97 6.24 -11.85
N TYR A 62 -8.61 6.11 -10.57
CA TYR A 62 -7.40 6.67 -9.97
C TYR A 62 -7.18 6.11 -8.56
N TYR A 63 -6.05 6.46 -7.98
CA TYR A 63 -5.75 6.22 -6.56
C TYR A 63 -5.55 7.54 -5.83
N GLU A 64 -5.85 7.54 -4.53
CA GLU A 64 -5.43 8.57 -3.58
C GLU A 64 -4.49 7.97 -2.55
N VAL A 65 -3.36 8.64 -2.33
CA VAL A 65 -2.35 8.24 -1.36
C VAL A 65 -2.32 9.22 -0.21
N ILE A 66 -2.41 8.73 1.01
CA ILE A 66 -2.35 9.49 2.25
C ILE A 66 -1.14 9.01 3.04
N GLU A 67 -0.09 9.82 3.11
CA GLU A 67 1.14 9.52 3.84
C GLU A 67 1.11 10.20 5.22
N GLY A 68 0.94 9.40 6.29
CA GLY A 68 0.81 9.92 7.66
C GLY A 68 -0.37 10.89 7.78
N ASP A 69 -0.06 12.12 8.19
CA ASP A 69 -1.03 13.21 8.36
C ASP A 69 -1.04 14.18 7.16
N LEU A 70 -0.35 13.85 6.07
CA LEU A 70 -0.33 14.69 4.88
C LEU A 70 -1.67 14.63 4.13
N PRO A 71 -2.02 15.68 3.37
CA PRO A 71 -3.22 15.68 2.55
C PRO A 71 -3.15 14.59 1.47
N PRO A 72 -4.31 14.05 1.04
CA PRO A 72 -4.36 13.06 -0.03
C PRO A 72 -3.76 13.60 -1.34
N VAL A 73 -3.01 12.75 -2.02
CA VAL A 73 -2.42 13.04 -3.33
C VAL A 73 -2.90 12.01 -4.33
N ARG A 74 -3.36 12.44 -5.50
CA ARG A 74 -3.70 11.52 -6.60
C ARG A 74 -2.45 10.91 -7.20
N SER A 75 -2.53 9.62 -7.49
CA SER A 75 -1.47 8.85 -8.12
C SER A 75 -2.08 7.82 -9.08
N ASN A 76 -1.27 7.26 -9.97
CA ASN A 76 -1.69 6.15 -10.82
C ASN A 76 -1.43 4.81 -10.13
N ASP A 77 -0.17 4.37 -10.08
CA ASP A 77 0.24 3.06 -9.55
C ASP A 77 1.51 3.14 -8.70
N THR A 78 2.12 4.33 -8.64
CA THR A 78 3.40 4.56 -7.97
C THR A 78 3.38 5.90 -7.24
N TYR A 79 3.88 5.92 -6.00
CA TYR A 79 3.97 7.12 -5.17
C TYR A 79 5.35 7.21 -4.54
N ILE A 80 6.09 8.29 -4.78
CA ILE A 80 7.36 8.55 -4.13
C ILE A 80 7.09 9.13 -2.75
N LEU A 81 7.55 8.43 -1.70
CA LEU A 81 7.36 8.88 -0.33
C LEU A 81 7.97 10.27 -0.12
N GLN A 82 7.26 11.14 0.57
CA GLN A 82 7.78 12.44 0.98
C GLN A 82 8.72 12.27 2.18
N GLU A 83 8.39 11.37 3.12
CA GLU A 83 9.25 11.04 4.24
C GLU A 83 10.20 9.88 3.86
N GLN A 84 11.47 10.20 3.66
CA GLN A 84 12.49 9.24 3.24
C GLN A 84 13.24 8.57 4.39
N ASN A 85 13.25 9.20 5.58
CA ASN A 85 14.09 8.76 6.70
C ASN A 85 13.37 7.79 7.65
N LYS A 86 12.07 7.92 7.77
CA LYS A 86 11.23 7.02 8.57
C LYS A 86 10.06 6.51 7.73
N ILE A 87 9.56 5.35 8.08
CA ILE A 87 8.37 4.81 7.42
C ILE A 87 7.17 5.19 8.27
N VAL A 88 6.32 6.05 7.75
CA VAL A 88 5.01 6.39 8.30
C VAL A 88 3.96 5.42 7.75
N LYS A 89 2.81 5.36 8.40
CA LYS A 89 1.66 4.65 7.84
C LYS A 89 1.25 5.34 6.53
N VAL A 90 1.04 4.56 5.47
CA VAL A 90 0.48 5.07 4.22
C VAL A 90 -0.81 4.33 3.90
N THR A 91 -1.86 5.08 3.58
CA THR A 91 -3.13 4.54 3.12
C THR A 91 -3.28 4.85 1.64
N VAL A 92 -3.60 3.83 0.85
CA VAL A 92 -3.93 3.97 -0.57
C VAL A 92 -5.41 3.63 -0.74
N VAL A 93 -6.14 4.52 -1.39
CA VAL A 93 -7.55 4.35 -1.73
C VAL A 93 -7.66 4.24 -3.24
N ALA A 94 -8.09 3.10 -3.74
CA ALA A 94 -8.44 2.91 -5.14
C ALA A 94 -9.89 3.36 -5.37
N TYR A 95 -10.12 4.12 -6.42
CA TYR A 95 -11.44 4.54 -6.90
C TYR A 95 -11.69 3.89 -8.25
N ASP A 96 -12.85 3.27 -8.41
CA ASP A 96 -13.33 2.86 -9.72
C ASP A 96 -14.02 4.02 -10.47
N THR A 97 -14.41 3.78 -11.70
CA THR A 97 -15.11 4.79 -12.53
C THR A 97 -16.54 5.07 -12.05
N SER A 98 -17.10 4.18 -11.25
CA SER A 98 -18.45 4.33 -10.64
C SER A 98 -18.42 5.03 -9.28
N GLY A 99 -17.23 5.32 -8.73
CA GLY A 99 -17.04 5.99 -7.46
C GLY A 99 -16.98 5.04 -6.25
N ASN A 100 -17.01 3.70 -6.44
CA ASN A 100 -16.78 2.78 -5.33
C ASN A 100 -15.30 2.77 -4.97
N THR A 101 -14.97 2.39 -3.73
CA THR A 101 -13.60 2.51 -3.21
C THR A 101 -13.11 1.26 -2.51
N ARG A 102 -11.80 0.99 -2.63
CA ARG A 102 -11.07 -0.01 -1.85
C ARG A 102 -9.86 0.64 -1.21
N LYS A 103 -9.63 0.34 0.08
CA LYS A 103 -8.47 0.84 0.84
C LYS A 103 -7.48 -0.29 1.09
N ALA A 104 -6.19 0.05 0.98
CA ALA A 104 -5.08 -0.75 1.46
C ALA A 104 -4.19 0.11 2.36
N GLU A 105 -3.49 -0.50 3.32
CA GLU A 105 -2.60 0.18 4.26
C GLU A 105 -1.20 -0.44 4.19
N TYR A 106 -0.21 0.41 4.04
CA TYR A 106 1.18 0.06 4.25
C TYR A 106 1.61 0.53 5.65
N ARG A 107 2.07 -0.40 6.46
CA ARG A 107 2.68 -0.11 7.76
C ARG A 107 4.12 -0.60 7.68
N GLY A 108 5.06 0.32 7.62
CA GLY A 108 6.45 -0.05 7.68
C GLY A 108 6.75 -0.84 8.96
N THR A 109 7.40 -1.97 8.80
CA THR A 109 7.99 -2.67 9.94
C THR A 109 9.13 -1.81 10.46
N THR A 110 8.92 -1.13 11.56
CA THR A 110 10.03 -0.70 12.41
C THR A 110 10.71 -2.00 12.85
N SER A 111 11.79 -2.38 12.19
CA SER A 111 12.64 -3.44 12.72
C SER A 111 13.09 -2.93 14.09
N SER A 112 12.53 -3.52 15.12
CA SER A 112 12.76 -3.12 16.49
C SER A 112 14.17 -3.56 16.89
N ILE A 113 15.17 -2.82 16.41
CA ILE A 113 16.57 -2.97 16.81
C ILE A 113 16.72 -2.78 18.33
N LEU A 114 15.73 -2.16 18.98
CA LEU A 114 15.71 -1.95 20.42
C LEU A 114 15.70 -3.25 21.23
N TYR A 115 14.98 -4.30 20.80
CA TYR A 115 14.91 -5.55 21.55
C TYR A 115 16.28 -6.26 21.69
N PRO A 116 17.08 -6.46 20.64
CA PRO A 116 18.42 -7.06 20.81
C PRO A 116 19.36 -6.16 21.64
N ILE A 117 19.26 -4.84 21.56
CA ILE A 117 20.07 -3.93 22.36
C ILE A 117 19.69 -4.03 23.84
N ILE A 118 18.41 -4.03 24.18
CA ILE A 118 17.94 -4.22 25.57
C ILE A 118 18.37 -5.58 26.09
N GLY A 119 18.22 -6.65 25.31
CA GLY A 119 18.68 -7.98 25.68
C GLY A 119 20.19 -8.04 25.98
N PHE A 120 21.00 -7.39 25.16
CA PHE A 120 22.43 -7.31 25.38
C PHE A 120 22.80 -6.54 26.69
N ILE A 121 22.16 -5.43 26.95
CA ILE A 121 22.34 -4.64 28.19
C ILE A 121 22.00 -5.47 29.42
N VAL A 122 20.89 -6.21 29.40
CA VAL A 122 20.47 -7.07 30.52
C VAL A 122 21.51 -8.16 30.80
N ILE A 123 22.03 -8.79 29.75
CA ILE A 123 23.08 -9.82 29.89
C ILE A 123 24.35 -9.23 30.51
N VAL A 124 24.79 -8.07 30.05
CA VAL A 124 25.99 -7.40 30.61
C VAL A 124 25.80 -7.07 32.09
N ILE A 125 24.65 -6.51 32.48
CA ILE A 125 24.34 -6.23 33.88
C ILE A 125 24.35 -7.51 34.71
N PHE A 126 23.77 -8.59 34.21
CA PHE A 126 23.76 -9.89 34.91
C PHE A 126 25.17 -10.45 35.15
N ILE A 127 26.05 -10.37 34.15
CA ILE A 127 27.45 -10.79 34.26
C ILE A 127 28.19 -9.95 35.32
N ILE A 128 27.98 -8.63 35.33
CA ILE A 128 28.61 -7.74 36.34
C ILE A 128 28.11 -8.10 37.75
N LEU A 129 26.81 -8.35 37.92
CA LEU A 129 26.29 -8.78 39.23
C LEU A 129 26.85 -10.09 39.71
N LEU A 130 26.96 -11.10 38.83
CA LEU A 130 27.61 -12.36 39.15
C LEU A 130 29.08 -12.17 39.58
N PHE A 131 29.81 -11.36 38.85
CA PHE A 131 31.21 -11.04 39.19
C PHE A 131 31.33 -10.39 40.56
N LEU A 132 30.47 -9.45 40.89
CA LEU A 132 30.47 -8.80 42.21
C LEU A 132 30.12 -9.76 43.36
N ILE A 133 29.19 -10.71 43.15
CA ILE A 133 28.83 -11.74 44.13
C ILE A 133 30.03 -12.68 44.39
N PHE A 134 30.68 -13.15 43.31
CA PHE A 134 31.85 -14.02 43.44
C PHE A 134 33.02 -13.30 44.11
N LYS A 135 33.25 -12.01 43.81
CA LYS A 135 34.29 -11.22 44.45
C LYS A 135 34.05 -11.03 45.97
N ARG A 136 32.77 -10.88 46.39
CA ARG A 136 32.38 -10.76 47.80
C ARG A 136 32.55 -12.07 48.56
N ARG A 137 32.36 -13.24 47.91
CA ARG A 137 32.55 -14.58 48.56
C ARG A 137 33.99 -15.00 48.76
N LYS A 138 34.94 -14.33 48.09
CA LYS A 138 36.38 -14.59 48.25
C LYS A 138 37.10 -13.73 49.30
N LYS A 139 36.35 -12.86 49.97
CA LYS A 139 36.81 -12.16 51.18
C LYS A 139 36.16 -12.77 52.42
#